data_392227b6695b161925d8c4f0567b8cca
#
_entry.id   392227b6695b161925d8c4f0567b8cca
#
_cell.length_a   1.000
_cell.length_b   1.000
_cell.length_c   1.000
_cell.angle_alpha   90.00
_cell.angle_beta   90.00
_cell.angle_gamma   90.00
#
_symmetry.space_group_name_H-M   'P 1'
#
loop_
_entity.id
_entity.type
_entity.pdbx_description
1 polymer ?
#
loop_
_entity_poly.entity_id
_entity_poly.type
_entity_poly.pdbx_seq_one_letter_code
_entity_poly.pdbx_strand_id
1 'polypeptide(L)'
;MRKAVLLSALMFCVVFSPISSAVDGDGDGYDDSIDMCPFAAGTANSTDGLGCPDSNGDGLADFEQTVTHNWGVSIRENTDTQSTGGGVRGMAWATNGTQFYAGGGNQVVQVFDSLGNHMAPLYQMPGDIEEIAVSPDGTMLAVASEDGGCRILNSTTGNLIADLINTTSDIIAIAWTGDGSRVIASTGAMEVNWYHTGNWTFERNITNLPSWTSGIDTTPDGRMVLFSTNNQLRGYWSNNGTIALNMTNHTEYIRAVAVSPDGRYVATGSNDNRVVITDLRNQTVVSTINAGSDVYDLEFSPDGGTLVVARGRSSSMYAYNTDSWSSLGEMEGFGSSNNNRGVYSISFDSEGEKLAIGWRRGYVSIQMSPDAYIRMHGEHYTALMEDRWRQSFPTSTESVRYWSFDRVMTTVDVCDSKDYIGSSPNGASPQYAVKNSSYSDSGLWDCKNTEGQILEIPYGRTPGALMVKPGSSTETCIDTIGGLSMGQVRWIVSGSNKATLTGPGEMPGLVWSSVVPNDDADGIVEWKDLDPSCPDTEIVLAHRWENRSDIRILEETVL
;
A
#
# COMPACT_ATOMS: atom_id res chain seq x y z
N MET A 1 -50.35 70.08 -48.94
CA MET A 1 -49.66 68.78 -49.07
C MET A 1 -48.61 68.74 -47.99
N ARG A 2 -48.88 68.06 -46.89
CA ARG A 2 -47.94 67.77 -45.83
C ARG A 2 -47.86 66.25 -45.71
N LYS A 3 -46.67 65.67 -45.96
CA LYS A 3 -46.39 64.27 -45.79
C LYS A 3 -46.12 64.03 -44.31
N ALA A 4 -46.93 63.20 -43.69
CA ALA A 4 -46.63 62.67 -42.36
C ALA A 4 -45.71 61.48 -42.54
N VAL A 5 -44.51 61.54 -41.84
CA VAL A 5 -43.59 60.43 -41.72
C VAL A 5 -43.98 59.68 -40.46
N LEU A 6 -44.40 58.42 -40.60
CA LEU A 6 -44.67 57.51 -39.52
C LEU A 6 -43.29 56.92 -39.10
N LEU A 7 -42.80 57.27 -37.90
CA LEU A 7 -41.69 56.59 -37.26
C LEU A 7 -42.22 55.39 -36.47
N SER A 8 -42.03 54.21 -37.00
CA SER A 8 -42.30 52.99 -36.25
C SER A 8 -41.10 52.72 -35.33
N ALA A 9 -41.29 52.95 -34.04
CA ALA A 9 -40.33 52.50 -33.02
C ALA A 9 -40.44 50.98 -32.85
N LEU A 10 -39.47 50.24 -33.37
CA LEU A 10 -39.25 48.84 -32.99
C LEU A 10 -38.79 48.82 -31.54
N MET A 11 -39.66 48.42 -30.63
CA MET A 11 -39.32 48.12 -29.24
C MET A 11 -38.72 46.72 -29.21
N PHE A 12 -37.40 46.65 -29.17
CA PHE A 12 -36.71 45.40 -28.84
C PHE A 12 -37.01 45.06 -27.37
N CYS A 13 -37.94 44.15 -27.11
CA CYS A 13 -38.03 43.45 -25.86
C CYS A 13 -36.78 42.52 -25.77
N VAL A 14 -35.75 43.03 -25.16
CA VAL A 14 -34.69 42.15 -24.63
C VAL A 14 -35.34 41.41 -23.46
N VAL A 15 -35.76 40.19 -23.70
CA VAL A 15 -36.09 39.25 -22.61
C VAL A 15 -34.73 38.98 -21.94
N PHE A 16 -34.49 39.65 -20.86
CA PHE A 16 -33.50 39.17 -19.89
C PHE A 16 -34.05 37.87 -19.34
N SER A 17 -33.66 36.74 -19.93
CA SER A 17 -33.64 35.50 -19.16
C SER A 17 -32.85 35.80 -17.89
N PRO A 18 -33.33 35.44 -16.71
CA PRO A 18 -32.45 35.49 -15.55
C PRO A 18 -31.23 34.64 -15.93
N ILE A 19 -30.09 35.26 -16.00
CA ILE A 19 -28.83 34.54 -15.97
C ILE A 19 -28.93 33.84 -14.63
N SER A 20 -29.23 32.53 -14.62
CA SER A 20 -28.93 31.73 -13.47
C SER A 20 -27.46 32.01 -13.16
N SER A 21 -27.19 32.63 -12.04
CA SER A 21 -25.81 32.73 -11.61
C SER A 21 -25.25 31.32 -11.70
N ALA A 22 -24.23 31.13 -12.51
CA ALA A 22 -23.46 29.92 -12.52
C ALA A 22 -23.17 29.55 -11.05
N VAL A 23 -23.52 28.35 -10.65
CA VAL A 23 -23.22 27.85 -9.29
C VAL A 23 -21.90 27.12 -9.42
N ASP A 24 -20.87 27.72 -8.90
CA ASP A 24 -19.56 27.15 -8.70
C ASP A 24 -19.48 26.82 -7.20
N GLY A 25 -19.75 25.60 -6.89
CA GLY A 25 -20.00 25.21 -5.52
C GLY A 25 -18.74 24.91 -4.71
N ASP A 26 -17.71 24.35 -5.31
CA ASP A 26 -16.44 24.04 -4.68
C ASP A 26 -15.40 25.16 -4.84
N GLY A 27 -15.68 26.14 -5.72
CA GLY A 27 -14.90 27.37 -5.84
C GLY A 27 -13.70 27.26 -6.77
N ASP A 28 -13.68 26.30 -7.68
CA ASP A 28 -12.57 26.04 -8.59
C ASP A 28 -12.62 26.85 -9.89
N GLY A 29 -13.73 27.54 -10.14
CA GLY A 29 -13.95 28.38 -11.31
C GLY A 29 -14.81 27.74 -12.41
N TYR A 30 -15.24 26.53 -12.25
CA TYR A 30 -16.19 25.84 -13.15
C TYR A 30 -17.60 25.84 -12.55
N ASP A 31 -18.61 25.95 -13.39
CA ASP A 31 -20.03 25.86 -12.98
C ASP A 31 -20.38 24.39 -12.72
N ASP A 32 -21.05 24.06 -11.58
CA ASP A 32 -21.46 22.70 -11.21
C ASP A 32 -22.16 21.93 -12.34
N SER A 33 -22.78 22.65 -13.32
CA SER A 33 -23.50 22.01 -14.45
C SER A 33 -22.57 21.44 -15.52
N ILE A 34 -21.35 21.96 -15.63
CA ILE A 34 -20.35 21.52 -16.60
C ILE A 34 -19.18 20.80 -15.91
N ASP A 35 -18.97 21.07 -14.64
CA ASP A 35 -17.97 20.43 -13.80
C ASP A 35 -18.23 18.93 -13.67
N MET A 36 -17.19 18.14 -13.87
CA MET A 36 -17.25 16.67 -13.73
C MET A 36 -17.12 16.23 -12.29
N CYS A 37 -16.51 17.06 -11.43
CA CYS A 37 -16.30 16.82 -10.00
C CYS A 37 -16.86 17.96 -9.12
N PRO A 38 -18.16 18.27 -9.17
CA PRO A 38 -18.73 19.48 -8.56
C PRO A 38 -18.67 19.51 -7.03
N PHE A 39 -18.03 18.54 -6.40
CA PHE A 39 -17.83 18.42 -4.94
C PHE A 39 -16.35 18.31 -4.54
N ALA A 40 -15.43 18.51 -5.51
CA ALA A 40 -13.99 18.45 -5.25
C ALA A 40 -13.25 19.40 -6.19
N ALA A 41 -12.89 20.57 -5.68
CA ALA A 41 -12.24 21.62 -6.46
C ALA A 41 -10.98 21.11 -7.18
N GLY A 42 -10.87 21.42 -8.47
CA GLY A 42 -9.77 20.96 -9.29
C GLY A 42 -9.39 21.91 -10.42
N THR A 43 -8.30 21.59 -11.10
CA THR A 43 -7.73 22.40 -12.19
C THR A 43 -7.68 21.67 -13.52
N ALA A 44 -8.12 20.41 -13.57
CA ALA A 44 -8.15 19.64 -14.80
C ALA A 44 -9.05 20.30 -15.85
N ASN A 45 -8.60 20.27 -17.09
CA ASN A 45 -9.30 20.89 -18.24
C ASN A 45 -9.52 19.89 -19.39
N SER A 46 -9.37 18.61 -19.13
CA SER A 46 -9.70 17.52 -20.05
C SER A 46 -11.20 17.47 -20.32
N THR A 47 -11.61 16.76 -21.36
CA THR A 47 -13.04 16.61 -21.69
C THR A 47 -13.79 15.81 -20.64
N ASP A 48 -13.14 14.79 -20.08
CA ASP A 48 -13.77 13.82 -19.17
C ASP A 48 -13.52 14.16 -17.69
N GLY A 49 -12.57 15.05 -17.41
CA GLY A 49 -12.15 15.47 -16.08
C GLY A 49 -12.24 16.96 -15.80
N LEU A 50 -13.04 17.72 -16.58
CA LEU A 50 -13.16 19.17 -16.39
C LEU A 50 -13.58 19.54 -14.96
N GLY A 51 -12.79 20.39 -14.28
CA GLY A 51 -13.04 20.80 -12.90
C GLY A 51 -12.60 19.78 -11.83
N CYS A 52 -12.05 18.64 -12.22
CA CYS A 52 -11.60 17.63 -11.26
C CYS A 52 -10.19 17.91 -10.72
N PRO A 53 -9.84 17.31 -9.56
CA PRO A 53 -8.49 17.37 -9.03
C PRO A 53 -7.42 16.97 -10.06
N ASP A 54 -6.37 17.77 -10.14
CA ASP A 54 -5.19 17.60 -11.00
C ASP A 54 -3.95 17.94 -10.17
N SER A 55 -3.42 16.96 -9.47
CA SER A 55 -2.34 17.14 -8.50
C SER A 55 -0.99 17.47 -9.14
N ASN A 56 -0.77 17.06 -10.39
CA ASN A 56 0.47 17.28 -11.10
C ASN A 56 0.45 18.50 -12.04
N GLY A 57 -0.73 19.09 -12.29
CA GLY A 57 -0.93 20.30 -13.07
C GLY A 57 -0.75 20.12 -14.58
N ASP A 58 -0.95 18.91 -15.12
CA ASP A 58 -0.78 18.62 -16.55
C ASP A 58 -2.09 18.79 -17.36
N GLY A 59 -3.20 19.08 -16.69
CA GLY A 59 -4.51 19.34 -17.27
C GLY A 59 -5.40 18.11 -17.39
N LEU A 60 -4.92 16.92 -17.02
CA LEU A 60 -5.73 15.71 -16.88
C LEU A 60 -6.14 15.54 -15.42
N ALA A 61 -7.32 15.03 -15.17
CA ALA A 61 -7.75 14.74 -13.81
C ALA A 61 -6.94 13.56 -13.23
N ASP A 62 -6.71 13.57 -11.90
CA ASP A 62 -5.97 12.50 -11.22
C ASP A 62 -6.56 11.11 -11.53
N PHE A 63 -7.88 10.98 -11.58
CA PHE A 63 -8.53 9.70 -11.90
C PHE A 63 -8.29 9.22 -13.34
N GLU A 64 -7.98 10.11 -14.29
CA GLU A 64 -7.63 9.74 -15.67
C GLU A 64 -6.21 9.15 -15.77
N GLN A 65 -5.42 9.30 -14.73
CA GLN A 65 -4.01 8.90 -14.65
C GLN A 65 -3.75 7.83 -13.59
N THR A 66 -4.79 7.37 -12.89
CA THR A 66 -4.63 6.39 -11.82
C THR A 66 -3.98 5.10 -12.32
N VAL A 67 -2.99 4.64 -11.58
CA VAL A 67 -2.41 3.32 -11.80
C VAL A 67 -3.24 2.31 -11.04
N THR A 68 -3.91 1.43 -11.77
CA THR A 68 -4.69 0.37 -11.15
C THR A 68 -3.79 -0.69 -10.52
N HIS A 69 -3.71 -0.71 -9.21
CA HIS A 69 -2.94 -1.70 -8.46
C HIS A 69 -3.69 -3.04 -8.36
N ASN A 70 -3.00 -4.14 -8.65
CA ASN A 70 -3.58 -5.48 -8.51
C ASN A 70 -3.53 -5.94 -7.04
N TRP A 71 -4.41 -5.43 -6.20
CA TRP A 71 -4.49 -5.77 -4.78
C TRP A 71 -4.72 -7.24 -4.49
N GLY A 72 -5.17 -8.04 -5.46
CA GLY A 72 -5.30 -9.50 -5.32
C GLY A 72 -3.97 -10.23 -5.11
N VAL A 73 -2.84 -9.59 -5.46
CA VAL A 73 -1.49 -10.10 -5.23
C VAL A 73 -0.72 -9.26 -4.20
N SER A 74 -1.42 -8.44 -3.42
CA SER A 74 -0.82 -7.64 -2.35
C SER A 74 -0.17 -8.51 -1.27
N ILE A 75 0.82 -7.96 -0.58
CA ILE A 75 1.53 -8.65 0.51
C ILE A 75 1.03 -8.16 1.87
N ARG A 76 0.72 -9.11 2.74
CA ARG A 76 0.52 -8.82 4.15
C ARG A 76 1.87 -8.71 4.85
N GLU A 77 2.22 -7.51 5.32
CA GLU A 77 3.52 -7.25 5.92
C GLU A 77 3.62 -7.70 7.36
N ASN A 78 2.65 -7.36 8.18
CA ASN A 78 2.70 -7.71 9.58
C ASN A 78 1.33 -8.19 10.08
N THR A 79 1.33 -9.19 10.92
CA THR A 79 0.17 -9.61 11.66
C THR A 79 0.41 -9.34 13.11
N ASP A 80 -0.06 -8.26 13.62
CA ASP A 80 -0.12 -8.06 14.89
C ASP A 80 -0.33 -8.41 15.86
N THR A 81 0.12 -7.96 16.70
CA THR A 81 0.46 -8.44 18.01
C THR A 81 -0.21 -7.78 19.16
N GLN A 82 -0.76 -6.62 19.02
CA GLN A 82 -1.50 -5.98 20.10
C GLN A 82 -3.00 -6.19 19.90
N SER A 83 -3.55 -7.05 20.73
CA SER A 83 -5.01 -7.21 20.81
C SER A 83 -5.64 -5.94 21.37
N THR A 84 -6.61 -5.39 20.68
CA THR A 84 -7.46 -4.32 21.20
C THR A 84 -8.55 -4.83 22.13
N GLY A 85 -8.45 -6.06 22.60
CA GLY A 85 -9.38 -6.68 23.55
C GLY A 85 -10.76 -7.06 22.99
N GLY A 86 -11.08 -6.59 21.82
CA GLY A 86 -12.30 -6.82 21.05
C GLY A 86 -12.05 -6.51 19.60
N GLY A 87 -13.07 -6.42 18.74
CA GLY A 87 -12.86 -6.05 17.33
C GLY A 87 -12.24 -4.66 17.19
N VAL A 88 -11.34 -4.49 16.23
CA VAL A 88 -10.81 -3.17 15.85
C VAL A 88 -11.86 -2.50 14.97
N ARG A 89 -12.56 -1.52 15.50
CA ARG A 89 -13.64 -0.82 14.80
C ARG A 89 -13.18 0.54 14.28
N GLY A 90 -12.42 1.28 15.09
CA GLY A 90 -11.86 2.56 14.70
C GLY A 90 -10.44 2.42 14.18
N MET A 91 -10.18 2.94 12.98
CA MET A 91 -8.86 2.98 12.37
C MET A 91 -8.70 4.19 11.47
N ALA A 92 -7.54 4.84 11.52
CA ALA A 92 -7.22 5.94 10.62
C ALA A 92 -5.71 6.13 10.48
N TRP A 93 -5.22 6.38 9.27
CA TRP A 93 -3.84 6.78 9.01
C TRP A 93 -3.60 8.25 9.33
N ALA A 94 -2.42 8.54 9.83
CA ALA A 94 -1.93 9.91 9.86
C ALA A 94 -1.71 10.41 8.41
N THR A 95 -2.04 11.66 8.14
CA THR A 95 -1.95 12.27 6.80
C THR A 95 -0.54 12.25 6.21
N ASN A 96 0.50 12.08 7.04
CA ASN A 96 1.89 11.97 6.62
C ASN A 96 2.33 10.53 6.29
N GLY A 97 1.44 9.54 6.35
CA GLY A 97 1.71 8.13 6.02
C GLY A 97 2.70 7.40 6.94
N THR A 98 3.20 8.03 8.02
CA THR A 98 4.24 7.43 8.87
C THR A 98 3.72 6.52 9.98
N GLN A 99 2.45 6.68 10.34
CA GLN A 99 1.80 5.93 11.41
C GLN A 99 0.28 5.88 11.21
N PHE A 100 -0.37 4.98 11.93
CA PHE A 100 -1.83 4.93 11.98
C PHE A 100 -2.31 4.67 13.40
N TYR A 101 -3.58 4.97 13.61
CA TYR A 101 -4.27 4.82 14.89
C TYR A 101 -5.28 3.69 14.78
N ALA A 102 -5.43 2.90 15.85
CA ALA A 102 -6.42 1.85 15.93
C ALA A 102 -7.02 1.78 17.34
N GLY A 103 -8.30 1.42 17.40
CA GLY A 103 -9.02 1.29 18.66
C GLY A 103 -10.16 0.28 18.58
N GLY A 104 -10.60 -0.18 19.74
CA GLY A 104 -11.69 -1.15 19.88
C GLY A 104 -12.02 -1.44 21.32
N GLY A 105 -12.32 -2.71 21.67
CA GLY A 105 -12.81 -3.11 22.96
C GLY A 105 -11.83 -2.99 24.14
N ASN A 106 -10.56 -2.70 23.91
CA ASN A 106 -9.63 -2.36 25.01
C ASN A 106 -9.71 -0.89 25.43
N GLN A 107 -10.54 -0.08 24.75
CA GLN A 107 -10.79 1.32 25.10
C GLN A 107 -9.56 2.22 24.96
N VAL A 108 -8.52 1.79 24.24
CA VAL A 108 -7.28 2.54 24.07
C VAL A 108 -7.07 2.88 22.61
N VAL A 109 -6.81 4.16 22.33
CA VAL A 109 -6.26 4.56 21.03
C VAL A 109 -4.82 4.13 21.00
N GLN A 110 -4.51 3.15 20.16
CA GLN A 110 -3.16 2.62 19.93
C GLN A 110 -2.53 3.28 18.72
N VAL A 111 -1.20 3.44 18.75
CA VAL A 111 -0.42 3.95 17.61
C VAL A 111 0.47 2.85 17.08
N PHE A 112 0.48 2.72 15.76
CA PHE A 112 1.31 1.78 15.03
C PHE A 112 2.14 2.54 13.99
N ASP A 113 3.35 2.06 13.71
CA ASP A 113 4.16 2.58 12.62
C ASP A 113 3.61 2.13 11.24
N SER A 114 4.21 2.62 10.17
CA SER A 114 3.81 2.31 8.79
C SER A 114 4.00 0.83 8.39
N LEU A 115 4.65 0.02 9.22
CA LEU A 115 4.82 -1.42 9.04
C LEU A 115 3.89 -2.24 9.96
N GLY A 116 3.06 -1.59 10.76
CA GLY A 116 2.13 -2.24 11.68
C GLY A 116 2.75 -2.65 13.02
N ASN A 117 3.94 -2.17 13.36
CA ASN A 117 4.51 -2.40 14.68
C ASN A 117 3.87 -1.47 15.70
N HIS A 118 3.46 -2.02 16.82
CA HIS A 118 2.89 -1.21 17.90
C HIS A 118 3.95 -0.27 18.50
N MET A 119 3.63 1.02 18.53
CA MET A 119 4.53 2.04 19.08
C MET A 119 4.20 2.37 20.54
N ALA A 120 2.99 2.88 20.80
CA ALA A 120 2.56 3.29 22.13
C ALA A 120 1.05 3.46 22.20
N PRO A 121 0.44 3.37 23.40
CA PRO A 121 -0.90 3.87 23.63
C PRO A 121 -0.90 5.39 23.60
N LEU A 122 -1.89 5.99 22.93
CA LEU A 122 -2.03 7.44 22.82
C LEU A 122 -3.00 8.01 23.87
N TYR A 123 -4.17 7.37 24.01
CA TYR A 123 -5.22 7.85 24.91
C TYR A 123 -6.11 6.71 25.40
N GLN A 124 -6.51 6.76 26.68
CA GLN A 124 -7.48 5.83 27.27
C GLN A 124 -8.87 6.43 27.23
N MET A 125 -9.79 5.77 26.50
CA MET A 125 -11.21 6.10 26.49
C MET A 125 -11.95 5.43 27.65
N PRO A 126 -13.07 5.99 28.11
CA PRO A 126 -13.91 5.35 29.15
C PRO A 126 -14.75 4.17 28.65
N GLY A 127 -15.05 4.10 27.35
CA GLY A 127 -15.82 3.04 26.71
C GLY A 127 -15.11 2.47 25.48
N ASP A 128 -15.68 1.42 24.90
CA ASP A 128 -15.15 0.81 23.67
C ASP A 128 -15.12 1.85 22.54
N ILE A 129 -14.09 1.80 21.73
CA ILE A 129 -13.92 2.72 20.60
C ILE A 129 -14.68 2.15 19.40
N GLU A 130 -15.57 2.95 18.82
CA GLU A 130 -16.38 2.60 17.66
C GLU A 130 -15.75 3.13 16.35
N GLU A 131 -15.20 4.35 16.37
CA GLU A 131 -14.56 4.94 15.19
C GLU A 131 -13.46 5.93 15.59
N ILE A 132 -12.47 6.08 14.70
CA ILE A 132 -11.40 7.08 14.78
C ILE A 132 -11.29 7.76 13.41
N ALA A 133 -11.28 9.09 13.41
CA ALA A 133 -11.08 9.89 12.19
C ALA A 133 -9.99 10.94 12.41
N VAL A 134 -9.08 11.07 11.46
CA VAL A 134 -8.02 12.10 11.46
C VAL A 134 -8.54 13.36 10.80
N SER A 135 -8.23 14.53 11.36
CA SER A 135 -8.57 15.81 10.72
C SER A 135 -7.82 15.98 9.38
N PRO A 136 -8.39 16.68 8.39
CA PRO A 136 -7.74 16.86 7.09
C PRO A 136 -6.33 17.45 7.16
N ASP A 137 -6.04 18.28 8.16
CA ASP A 137 -4.70 18.84 8.42
C ASP A 137 -3.76 17.90 9.20
N GLY A 138 -4.25 16.72 9.60
CA GLY A 138 -3.49 15.70 10.33
C GLY A 138 -3.20 16.02 11.80
N THR A 139 -3.63 17.16 12.31
CA THR A 139 -3.24 17.63 13.66
C THR A 139 -4.10 17.07 14.80
N MET A 140 -5.29 16.56 14.47
CA MET A 140 -6.28 16.11 15.45
C MET A 140 -6.87 14.75 15.10
N LEU A 141 -7.34 14.06 16.14
CA LEU A 141 -8.14 12.85 16.04
C LEU A 141 -9.52 13.12 16.66
N ALA A 142 -10.57 12.71 15.97
CA ALA A 142 -11.88 12.55 16.57
C ALA A 142 -12.07 11.06 16.90
N VAL A 143 -12.50 10.74 18.12
CA VAL A 143 -12.65 9.37 18.63
C VAL A 143 -14.05 9.19 19.15
N ALA A 144 -14.80 8.29 18.53
CA ALA A 144 -16.14 7.87 18.94
C ALA A 144 -16.10 6.72 19.94
N SER A 145 -16.95 6.73 20.96
CA SER A 145 -16.95 5.71 22.00
C SER A 145 -18.35 5.34 22.48
N GLU A 146 -18.51 4.09 22.93
CA GLU A 146 -19.73 3.56 23.54
C GLU A 146 -20.11 4.25 24.89
N ASP A 147 -19.22 5.06 25.47
CA ASP A 147 -19.55 5.85 26.68
C ASP A 147 -20.38 7.11 26.37
N GLY A 148 -20.73 7.35 25.11
CA GLY A 148 -21.45 8.53 24.65
C GLY A 148 -20.55 9.74 24.44
N GLY A 149 -19.23 9.58 24.48
CA GLY A 149 -18.25 10.64 24.26
C GLY A 149 -17.72 10.65 22.83
N CYS A 150 -17.62 11.84 22.23
CA CYS A 150 -16.81 12.10 21.06
C CYS A 150 -15.66 13.02 21.47
N ARG A 151 -14.45 12.48 21.53
CA ARG A 151 -13.28 13.22 22.04
C ARG A 151 -12.38 13.64 20.91
N ILE A 152 -11.99 14.90 20.96
CA ILE A 152 -11.01 15.46 20.05
C ILE A 152 -9.66 15.49 20.76
N LEU A 153 -8.69 14.80 20.17
CA LEU A 153 -7.35 14.66 20.71
C LEU A 153 -6.33 15.30 19.76
N ASN A 154 -5.23 15.78 20.33
CA ASN A 154 -4.05 16.09 19.51
C ASN A 154 -3.44 14.79 18.99
N SER A 155 -3.25 14.66 17.68
CA SER A 155 -2.81 13.43 17.02
C SER A 155 -1.41 12.96 17.42
N THR A 156 -0.54 13.88 17.85
CA THR A 156 0.85 13.58 18.22
C THR A 156 0.99 13.32 19.73
N THR A 157 0.33 14.13 20.57
CA THR A 157 0.54 14.08 22.02
C THR A 157 -0.53 13.32 22.78
N GLY A 158 -1.68 13.02 22.15
CA GLY A 158 -2.84 12.44 22.79
C GLY A 158 -3.57 13.37 23.76
N ASN A 159 -3.19 14.65 23.86
CA ASN A 159 -3.86 15.59 24.76
C ASN A 159 -5.30 15.83 24.31
N LEU A 160 -6.23 15.78 25.26
CA LEU A 160 -7.63 16.12 25.02
C LEU A 160 -7.77 17.60 24.67
N ILE A 161 -8.36 17.89 23.51
CA ILE A 161 -8.66 19.24 23.03
C ILE A 161 -10.11 19.60 23.37
N ALA A 162 -11.04 18.69 23.08
CA ALA A 162 -12.47 18.89 23.35
C ALA A 162 -13.18 17.56 23.64
N ASP A 163 -14.26 17.62 24.41
CA ASP A 163 -15.23 16.55 24.61
C ASP A 163 -16.58 17.08 24.10
N LEU A 164 -16.99 16.61 22.92
CA LEU A 164 -18.08 17.25 22.15
C LEU A 164 -19.46 16.78 22.57
N ILE A 165 -19.59 15.51 22.93
CA ILE A 165 -20.86 14.89 23.25
C ILE A 165 -20.72 14.20 24.59
N ASN A 166 -21.63 14.50 25.48
CA ASN A 166 -21.77 13.81 26.74
C ASN A 166 -23.21 13.31 26.83
N THR A 167 -23.51 12.22 26.17
CA THR A 167 -24.80 11.55 26.14
C THR A 167 -24.73 10.20 26.82
N THR A 168 -25.86 9.60 27.13
CA THR A 168 -25.94 8.21 27.59
C THR A 168 -26.08 7.20 26.45
N SER A 169 -25.97 7.67 25.22
CA SER A 169 -26.11 6.87 24.01
C SER A 169 -24.77 6.84 23.28
N ASP A 170 -24.38 5.66 22.83
CA ASP A 170 -23.13 5.40 22.09
C ASP A 170 -22.93 6.40 20.96
N ILE A 171 -21.71 6.82 20.71
CA ILE A 171 -21.32 7.48 19.48
C ILE A 171 -20.83 6.39 18.53
N ILE A 172 -21.50 6.27 17.38
CA ILE A 172 -21.33 5.11 16.48
C ILE A 172 -20.39 5.42 15.32
N ALA A 173 -20.56 6.62 14.70
CA ALA A 173 -19.77 7.02 13.54
C ALA A 173 -19.43 8.51 13.60
N ILE A 174 -18.24 8.85 13.07
CA ILE A 174 -17.74 10.24 13.03
C ILE A 174 -17.06 10.51 11.69
N ALA A 175 -17.15 11.75 11.22
CA ALA A 175 -16.41 12.24 10.08
C ALA A 175 -16.01 13.70 10.27
N TRP A 176 -14.89 14.08 9.66
CA TRP A 176 -14.53 15.48 9.44
C TRP A 176 -15.08 15.94 8.10
N THR A 177 -15.53 17.19 8.01
CA THR A 177 -15.72 17.79 6.69
C THR A 177 -14.36 17.96 5.99
N GLY A 178 -14.33 17.80 4.66
CA GLY A 178 -13.08 17.88 3.90
C GLY A 178 -12.33 19.20 4.07
N ASP A 179 -13.05 20.31 4.34
CA ASP A 179 -12.48 21.62 4.68
C ASP A 179 -12.00 21.72 6.15
N GLY A 180 -12.19 20.68 6.97
CA GLY A 180 -11.83 20.64 8.38
C GLY A 180 -12.67 21.57 9.28
N SER A 181 -13.71 22.23 8.75
CA SER A 181 -14.49 23.23 9.51
C SER A 181 -15.47 22.61 10.51
N ARG A 182 -15.82 21.35 10.34
CA ARG A 182 -16.79 20.63 11.17
C ARG A 182 -16.38 19.19 11.49
N VAL A 183 -16.88 18.72 12.64
CA VAL A 183 -16.96 17.30 12.98
C VAL A 183 -18.42 16.90 12.99
N ILE A 184 -18.72 15.78 12.39
CA ILE A 184 -20.04 15.18 12.31
C ILE A 184 -20.02 13.90 13.13
N ALA A 185 -20.98 13.71 14.02
CA ALA A 185 -21.03 12.51 14.87
C ALA A 185 -22.46 11.96 14.92
N SER A 186 -22.60 10.65 14.72
CA SER A 186 -23.87 9.95 14.88
C SER A 186 -23.97 9.32 16.26
N THR A 187 -25.20 9.25 16.76
CA THR A 187 -25.49 8.67 18.07
C THR A 187 -26.44 7.46 17.98
N GLY A 188 -26.38 6.56 18.94
CA GLY A 188 -27.34 5.48 19.10
C GLY A 188 -28.77 5.97 19.41
N ALA A 189 -28.94 7.26 19.73
CA ALA A 189 -30.24 7.92 19.86
C ALA A 189 -30.89 8.26 18.51
N MET A 190 -30.32 7.80 17.40
CA MET A 190 -30.82 8.07 16.04
C MET A 190 -30.73 9.54 15.66
N GLU A 191 -29.61 10.15 15.99
CA GLU A 191 -29.32 11.55 15.69
C GLU A 191 -27.94 11.67 15.02
N VAL A 192 -27.77 12.67 14.18
CA VAL A 192 -26.48 13.10 13.62
C VAL A 192 -26.28 14.56 14.02
N ASN A 193 -25.14 14.85 14.64
CA ASN A 193 -24.80 16.13 15.22
C ASN A 193 -23.64 16.79 14.49
N TRP A 194 -23.69 18.11 14.31
CA TRP A 194 -22.63 18.93 13.70
C TRP A 194 -21.98 19.83 14.74
N TYR A 195 -20.66 19.90 14.74
CA TYR A 195 -19.85 20.73 15.63
C TYR A 195 -18.87 21.57 14.83
N HIS A 196 -18.78 22.86 15.15
CA HIS A 196 -17.74 23.73 14.61
C HIS A 196 -16.38 23.43 15.21
N THR A 197 -15.33 23.26 14.40
CA THR A 197 -13.98 22.95 14.88
C THR A 197 -13.25 24.17 15.44
N GLY A 198 -13.59 25.39 15.00
CA GLY A 198 -12.93 26.62 15.46
C GLY A 198 -13.17 26.95 16.95
N ASN A 199 -14.27 26.48 17.54
CA ASN A 199 -14.63 26.74 18.93
C ASN A 199 -15.30 25.56 19.64
N TRP A 200 -15.42 24.43 18.97
CA TRP A 200 -16.00 23.19 19.46
C TRP A 200 -17.44 23.32 19.93
N THR A 201 -18.21 24.21 19.30
CA THR A 201 -19.63 24.42 19.64
C THR A 201 -20.55 23.56 18.76
N PHE A 202 -21.61 23.06 19.39
CA PHE A 202 -22.71 22.44 18.69
C PHE A 202 -23.34 23.43 17.71
N GLU A 203 -23.55 23.00 16.47
CA GLU A 203 -24.19 23.80 15.43
C GLU A 203 -25.65 23.39 15.22
N ARG A 204 -25.88 22.13 14.93
CA ARG A 204 -27.20 21.56 14.63
C ARG A 204 -27.23 20.05 14.78
N ASN A 205 -28.41 19.47 14.69
CA ASN A 205 -28.61 18.04 14.56
C ASN A 205 -29.76 17.71 13.59
N ILE A 206 -29.72 16.49 13.09
CA ILE A 206 -30.82 15.79 12.45
C ILE A 206 -31.30 14.72 13.42
N THR A 207 -32.58 14.75 13.78
CA THR A 207 -33.18 13.85 14.76
C THR A 207 -34.26 12.98 14.12
N ASN A 208 -34.74 11.99 14.86
CA ASN A 208 -35.81 11.09 14.43
C ASN A 208 -35.49 10.34 13.15
N LEU A 209 -34.23 9.91 13.00
CA LEU A 209 -33.83 9.03 11.93
C LEU A 209 -34.53 7.65 12.08
N PRO A 210 -34.80 6.93 10.98
CA PRO A 210 -35.46 5.60 11.02
C PRO A 210 -34.67 4.56 11.81
N SER A 211 -33.34 4.73 11.92
CA SER A 211 -32.42 3.85 12.61
C SER A 211 -31.15 4.62 12.98
N TRP A 212 -30.28 4.00 13.76
CA TRP A 212 -28.92 4.52 13.98
C TRP A 212 -28.15 4.59 12.65
N THR A 213 -27.14 5.44 12.64
CA THR A 213 -26.23 5.66 11.51
C THR A 213 -24.91 4.96 11.81
N SER A 214 -24.52 4.01 10.97
CA SER A 214 -23.29 3.24 11.15
C SER A 214 -22.17 3.60 10.17
N GLY A 215 -22.46 4.36 9.12
CA GLY A 215 -21.47 4.90 8.20
C GLY A 215 -21.78 6.36 7.91
N ILE A 216 -20.77 7.21 8.03
CA ILE A 216 -20.82 8.64 7.70
C ILE A 216 -19.58 8.98 6.89
N ASP A 217 -19.77 9.81 5.86
CA ASP A 217 -18.68 10.44 5.15
C ASP A 217 -19.12 11.80 4.59
N THR A 218 -18.16 12.58 4.12
CA THR A 218 -18.40 13.93 3.58
C THR A 218 -17.80 14.09 2.20
N THR A 219 -18.38 14.97 1.39
CA THR A 219 -17.72 15.36 0.14
C THR A 219 -16.41 16.09 0.42
N PRO A 220 -15.40 16.00 -0.47
CA PRO A 220 -14.10 16.63 -0.28
C PRO A 220 -14.17 18.14 -0.02
N ASP A 221 -15.13 18.83 -0.63
CA ASP A 221 -15.41 20.27 -0.40
C ASP A 221 -16.16 20.55 0.91
N GLY A 222 -16.58 19.51 1.64
CA GLY A 222 -17.32 19.60 2.91
C GLY A 222 -18.76 20.10 2.79
N ARG A 223 -19.30 20.31 1.56
CA ARG A 223 -20.65 20.83 1.36
C ARG A 223 -21.76 19.84 1.68
N MET A 224 -21.50 18.54 1.48
CA MET A 224 -22.50 17.49 1.71
C MET A 224 -21.99 16.48 2.74
N VAL A 225 -22.86 16.12 3.68
CA VAL A 225 -22.66 15.00 4.60
C VAL A 225 -23.55 13.85 4.15
N LEU A 226 -22.95 12.70 3.91
CA LEU A 226 -23.63 11.47 3.51
C LEU A 226 -23.59 10.46 4.65
N PHE A 227 -24.72 9.87 4.97
CA PHE A 227 -24.78 8.86 6.01
C PHE A 227 -25.85 7.80 5.76
N SER A 228 -25.63 6.66 6.36
CA SER A 228 -26.56 5.54 6.35
C SER A 228 -27.64 5.69 7.43
N THR A 229 -28.86 5.27 7.14
CA THR A 229 -29.88 5.04 8.16
C THR A 229 -30.80 3.90 7.72
N ASN A 230 -30.78 2.78 8.44
CA ASN A 230 -31.37 1.54 7.99
C ASN A 230 -30.78 1.10 6.61
N ASN A 231 -31.64 0.92 5.61
CA ASN A 231 -31.28 0.56 4.23
C ASN A 231 -31.24 1.77 3.28
N GLN A 232 -31.18 2.98 3.82
CA GLN A 232 -31.19 4.24 3.07
C GLN A 232 -29.85 4.95 3.17
N LEU A 233 -29.38 5.48 2.05
CA LEU A 233 -28.35 6.52 1.99
C LEU A 233 -29.04 7.89 1.98
N ARG A 234 -28.65 8.77 2.90
CA ARG A 234 -29.11 10.16 2.97
C ARG A 234 -27.94 11.12 2.88
N GLY A 235 -28.12 12.16 2.07
CA GLY A 235 -27.21 13.30 1.98
C GLY A 235 -27.89 14.57 2.47
N TYR A 236 -27.14 15.38 3.21
CA TYR A 236 -27.59 16.67 3.73
C TYR A 236 -26.59 17.76 3.42
N TRP A 237 -27.06 18.91 3.02
CA TRP A 237 -26.21 20.08 2.84
C TRP A 237 -25.67 20.57 4.20
N SER A 238 -24.36 20.66 4.33
CA SER A 238 -23.69 21.03 5.58
C SER A 238 -24.05 22.44 6.05
N ASN A 239 -24.30 23.38 5.12
CA ASN A 239 -24.54 24.77 5.43
C ASN A 239 -25.94 25.03 6.04
N ASN A 240 -26.96 24.26 5.68
CA ASN A 240 -28.34 24.50 6.09
C ASN A 240 -29.08 23.29 6.65
N GLY A 241 -28.49 22.08 6.58
CA GLY A 241 -29.09 20.84 7.07
C GLY A 241 -30.31 20.36 6.26
N THR A 242 -30.49 20.83 5.02
CA THR A 242 -31.57 20.34 4.16
C THR A 242 -31.15 19.07 3.42
N ILE A 243 -32.13 18.21 3.10
CA ILE A 243 -31.87 16.97 2.36
C ILE A 243 -31.40 17.31 0.96
N ALA A 244 -30.26 16.77 0.59
CA ALA A 244 -29.67 16.82 -0.75
C ALA A 244 -29.91 15.52 -1.52
N LEU A 245 -29.86 14.36 -0.82
CA LEU A 245 -29.97 13.03 -1.39
C LEU A 245 -30.78 12.12 -0.47
N ASN A 246 -31.64 11.25 -1.04
CA ASN A 246 -32.34 10.21 -0.28
C ASN A 246 -32.59 9.01 -1.18
N MET A 247 -31.83 7.93 -1.00
CA MET A 247 -31.85 6.74 -1.84
C MET A 247 -32.08 5.47 -1.01
N THR A 248 -32.86 4.55 -1.57
CA THR A 248 -33.14 3.24 -0.96
C THR A 248 -32.77 2.15 -1.97
N ASN A 249 -31.49 1.82 -2.04
CA ASN A 249 -30.96 0.87 -3.03
C ASN A 249 -30.53 -0.47 -2.39
N HIS A 250 -30.60 -0.56 -1.06
CA HIS A 250 -30.33 -1.76 -0.30
C HIS A 250 -31.58 -2.36 0.31
N THR A 251 -31.54 -3.65 0.64
CA THR A 251 -32.65 -4.38 1.28
C THR A 251 -32.42 -4.61 2.76
N GLU A 252 -31.21 -4.43 3.24
CA GLU A 252 -30.77 -4.58 4.63
C GLU A 252 -29.96 -3.36 5.08
N TYR A 253 -29.54 -3.32 6.34
CA TYR A 253 -28.79 -2.22 6.92
C TYR A 253 -27.52 -1.89 6.12
N ILE A 254 -27.34 -0.62 5.79
CA ILE A 254 -26.08 -0.08 5.26
C ILE A 254 -25.17 0.14 6.47
N ARG A 255 -23.94 -0.42 6.42
CA ARG A 255 -22.94 -0.31 7.48
C ARG A 255 -21.85 0.69 7.16
N ALA A 256 -21.46 0.79 5.90
CA ALA A 256 -20.37 1.63 5.45
C ALA A 256 -20.83 2.61 4.37
N VAL A 257 -20.27 3.80 4.40
CA VAL A 257 -20.45 4.86 3.41
C VAL A 257 -19.05 5.43 3.14
N ALA A 258 -18.64 5.50 1.89
CA ALA A 258 -17.38 6.10 1.48
C ALA A 258 -17.60 6.99 0.24
N VAL A 259 -17.06 8.19 0.25
CA VAL A 259 -17.05 9.13 -0.87
C VAL A 259 -15.70 9.03 -1.58
N SER A 260 -15.72 9.04 -2.92
CA SER A 260 -14.47 9.06 -3.68
C SER A 260 -13.71 10.39 -3.51
N PRO A 261 -12.36 10.39 -3.55
CA PRO A 261 -11.55 11.59 -3.34
C PRO A 261 -11.84 12.72 -4.33
N ASP A 262 -12.32 12.38 -5.52
CA ASP A 262 -12.77 13.34 -6.55
C ASP A 262 -14.23 13.83 -6.36
N GLY A 263 -14.92 13.36 -5.32
CA GLY A 263 -16.30 13.73 -5.02
C GLY A 263 -17.34 13.24 -6.02
N ARG A 264 -16.97 12.39 -6.99
CA ARG A 264 -17.90 11.91 -8.04
C ARG A 264 -18.82 10.82 -7.55
N TYR A 265 -18.33 9.94 -6.71
CA TYR A 265 -19.04 8.74 -6.32
C TYR A 265 -19.21 8.63 -4.81
N VAL A 266 -20.28 7.98 -4.40
CA VAL A 266 -20.43 7.42 -3.06
C VAL A 266 -20.67 5.92 -3.17
N ALA A 267 -19.89 5.15 -2.42
CA ALA A 267 -20.07 3.72 -2.24
C ALA A 267 -20.82 3.44 -0.94
N THR A 268 -21.76 2.51 -0.96
CA THR A 268 -22.48 2.05 0.23
C THR A 268 -22.40 0.54 0.36
N GLY A 269 -22.00 0.05 1.53
CA GLY A 269 -21.88 -1.37 1.85
C GLY A 269 -22.93 -1.83 2.85
N SER A 270 -23.55 -2.99 2.59
CA SER A 270 -24.70 -3.45 3.35
C SER A 270 -24.62 -4.91 3.80
N ASN A 271 -25.43 -5.24 4.81
CA ASN A 271 -25.71 -6.61 5.23
C ASN A 271 -26.43 -7.44 4.16
N ASP A 272 -26.92 -6.81 3.08
CA ASP A 272 -27.50 -7.52 1.93
C ASP A 272 -26.45 -8.12 0.99
N ASN A 273 -25.19 -8.09 1.40
CA ASN A 273 -24.02 -8.60 0.67
C ASN A 273 -23.71 -7.82 -0.61
N ARG A 274 -24.16 -6.58 -0.72
CA ARG A 274 -23.91 -5.74 -1.89
C ARG A 274 -23.18 -4.46 -1.53
N VAL A 275 -22.44 -3.96 -2.53
CA VAL A 275 -21.98 -2.59 -2.58
C VAL A 275 -22.72 -1.88 -3.72
N VAL A 276 -23.26 -0.72 -3.43
CA VAL A 276 -23.94 0.12 -4.42
C VAL A 276 -23.12 1.39 -4.62
N ILE A 277 -22.76 1.67 -5.86
CA ILE A 277 -22.03 2.86 -6.26
C ILE A 277 -23.01 3.84 -6.88
N THR A 278 -23.04 5.06 -6.35
CA THR A 278 -23.92 6.14 -6.80
C THR A 278 -23.08 7.32 -7.30
N ASP A 279 -23.37 7.80 -8.48
CA ASP A 279 -22.86 9.08 -9.00
C ASP A 279 -23.57 10.23 -8.25
N LEU A 280 -22.80 11.05 -7.55
CA LEU A 280 -23.33 12.14 -6.71
C LEU A 280 -23.88 13.30 -7.54
N ARG A 281 -23.30 13.57 -8.70
CA ARG A 281 -23.75 14.64 -9.60
C ARG A 281 -25.13 14.37 -10.16
N ASN A 282 -25.35 13.14 -10.65
CA ASN A 282 -26.59 12.73 -11.28
C ASN A 282 -27.58 12.06 -10.32
N GLN A 283 -27.12 11.70 -9.13
CA GLN A 283 -27.85 10.93 -8.12
C GLN A 283 -28.39 9.61 -8.68
N THR A 284 -27.57 8.93 -9.47
CA THR A 284 -27.93 7.67 -10.13
C THR A 284 -26.98 6.54 -9.72
N VAL A 285 -27.52 5.32 -9.61
CA VAL A 285 -26.69 4.14 -9.39
C VAL A 285 -25.94 3.81 -10.68
N VAL A 286 -24.61 3.78 -10.60
CA VAL A 286 -23.73 3.43 -11.74
C VAL A 286 -23.27 1.98 -11.69
N SER A 287 -23.18 1.39 -10.50
CA SER A 287 -22.80 -0.02 -10.35
C SER A 287 -23.40 -0.64 -9.10
N THR A 288 -23.57 -1.96 -9.14
CA THR A 288 -23.92 -2.78 -7.98
C THR A 288 -23.05 -4.03 -7.96
N ILE A 289 -22.22 -4.15 -6.93
CA ILE A 289 -21.25 -5.22 -6.76
C ILE A 289 -21.81 -6.24 -5.78
N ASN A 290 -21.71 -7.52 -6.10
CA ASN A 290 -22.02 -8.61 -5.14
C ASN A 290 -20.74 -8.94 -4.35
N ALA A 291 -20.69 -8.52 -3.09
CA ALA A 291 -19.58 -8.77 -2.19
C ALA A 291 -19.57 -10.22 -1.61
N GLY A 292 -20.65 -10.96 -1.76
CA GLY A 292 -20.76 -12.35 -1.28
C GLY A 292 -20.83 -12.52 0.24
N SER A 293 -20.77 -11.46 1.00
CA SER A 293 -20.92 -11.41 2.47
C SER A 293 -21.30 -10.01 2.92
N ASP A 294 -21.75 -9.87 4.18
CA ASP A 294 -22.00 -8.58 4.81
C ASP A 294 -20.77 -7.67 4.63
N VAL A 295 -20.99 -6.44 4.19
CA VAL A 295 -19.97 -5.42 4.05
C VAL A 295 -19.95 -4.58 5.32
N TYR A 296 -18.80 -4.51 5.98
CA TYR A 296 -18.64 -3.78 7.24
C TYR A 296 -17.96 -2.44 7.05
N ASP A 297 -17.03 -2.37 6.09
CA ASP A 297 -16.30 -1.14 5.79
C ASP A 297 -15.96 -1.06 4.30
N LEU A 298 -15.76 0.17 3.82
CA LEU A 298 -15.44 0.52 2.43
C LEU A 298 -14.49 1.70 2.45
N GLU A 299 -13.49 1.67 1.59
CA GLU A 299 -12.62 2.82 1.41
C GLU A 299 -12.13 2.93 -0.03
N PHE A 300 -12.13 4.15 -0.54
CA PHE A 300 -11.45 4.47 -1.79
C PHE A 300 -9.97 4.72 -1.50
N SER A 301 -9.09 4.28 -2.41
CA SER A 301 -7.69 4.71 -2.37
C SER A 301 -7.59 6.24 -2.56
N PRO A 302 -6.58 6.90 -2.00
CA PRO A 302 -6.43 8.36 -2.09
C PRO A 302 -6.37 8.89 -3.53
N ASP A 303 -5.85 8.09 -4.47
CA ASP A 303 -5.83 8.39 -5.90
C ASP A 303 -7.18 8.16 -6.60
N GLY A 304 -8.16 7.59 -5.90
CA GLY A 304 -9.49 7.28 -6.41
C GLY A 304 -9.56 6.04 -7.31
N GLY A 305 -8.45 5.40 -7.67
CA GLY A 305 -8.40 4.31 -8.65
C GLY A 305 -8.89 2.95 -8.15
N THR A 306 -8.97 2.77 -6.82
CA THR A 306 -9.34 1.51 -6.19
C THR A 306 -10.40 1.71 -5.11
N LEU A 307 -11.38 0.80 -5.05
CA LEU A 307 -12.29 0.66 -3.93
C LEU A 307 -12.02 -0.67 -3.22
N VAL A 308 -11.69 -0.63 -1.93
CA VAL A 308 -11.56 -1.83 -1.11
C VAL A 308 -12.84 -2.09 -0.32
N VAL A 309 -13.25 -3.35 -0.28
CA VAL A 309 -14.47 -3.84 0.35
C VAL A 309 -14.12 -4.81 1.47
N ALA A 310 -14.35 -4.40 2.72
CA ALA A 310 -14.14 -5.21 3.91
C ALA A 310 -15.37 -6.05 4.24
N ARG A 311 -15.18 -7.37 4.42
CA ARG A 311 -16.27 -8.31 4.68
C ARG A 311 -16.26 -8.78 6.13
N GLY A 312 -17.33 -8.49 6.84
CA GLY A 312 -17.42 -8.71 8.29
C GLY A 312 -17.55 -10.17 8.74
N ARG A 313 -17.95 -11.09 7.86
CA ARG A 313 -18.08 -12.53 8.15
C ARG A 313 -17.12 -13.40 7.37
N SER A 314 -16.28 -12.81 6.55
CA SER A 314 -15.26 -13.51 5.77
C SER A 314 -13.88 -13.02 6.20
N SER A 315 -12.88 -13.85 6.05
CA SER A 315 -11.49 -13.49 6.32
C SER A 315 -10.84 -12.76 5.15
N SER A 316 -11.57 -12.47 4.09
CA SER A 316 -11.05 -11.85 2.88
C SER A 316 -11.71 -10.51 2.59
N MET A 317 -10.99 -9.67 1.89
CA MET A 317 -11.43 -8.42 1.32
C MET A 317 -11.36 -8.51 -0.19
N TYR A 318 -12.02 -7.61 -0.89
CA TYR A 318 -11.90 -7.47 -2.33
C TYR A 318 -11.52 -6.05 -2.70
N ALA A 319 -10.68 -5.94 -3.71
CA ALA A 319 -10.39 -4.67 -4.36
C ALA A 319 -11.09 -4.60 -5.72
N TYR A 320 -11.57 -3.42 -6.08
CA TYR A 320 -12.27 -3.13 -7.32
C TYR A 320 -11.66 -1.91 -8.00
N ASN A 321 -11.50 -1.99 -9.32
CA ASN A 321 -11.14 -0.84 -10.13
C ASN A 321 -12.33 0.12 -10.23
N THR A 322 -12.13 1.40 -10.03
CA THR A 322 -13.21 2.41 -9.97
C THR A 322 -13.69 2.88 -11.34
N ASP A 323 -12.91 2.70 -12.41
CA ASP A 323 -13.35 3.03 -13.77
C ASP A 323 -14.34 2.00 -14.31
N SER A 324 -14.06 0.72 -14.08
CA SER A 324 -14.84 -0.38 -14.64
C SER A 324 -15.72 -1.09 -13.62
N TRP A 325 -15.49 -0.87 -12.32
CA TRP A 325 -16.08 -1.59 -11.19
C TRP A 325 -15.83 -3.10 -11.25
N SER A 326 -14.79 -3.51 -11.97
CA SER A 326 -14.37 -4.90 -12.06
C SER A 326 -13.49 -5.27 -10.87
N SER A 327 -13.56 -6.56 -10.46
CA SER A 327 -12.71 -7.04 -9.37
C SER A 327 -11.24 -7.07 -9.79
N LEU A 328 -10.38 -6.50 -8.96
CA LEU A 328 -8.92 -6.60 -9.04
C LEU A 328 -8.39 -7.84 -8.32
N GLY A 329 -9.24 -8.53 -7.57
CA GLY A 329 -8.90 -9.76 -6.88
C GLY A 329 -9.34 -9.80 -5.43
N GLU A 330 -9.23 -10.99 -4.85
CA GLU A 330 -9.43 -11.23 -3.43
C GLU A 330 -8.12 -11.01 -2.69
N MET A 331 -8.13 -10.13 -1.71
CA MET A 331 -6.98 -9.87 -0.85
C MET A 331 -6.97 -10.91 0.27
N GLU A 332 -5.83 -11.58 0.46
CA GLU A 332 -5.71 -12.61 1.48
C GLU A 332 -5.87 -12.05 2.90
N GLY A 333 -6.83 -12.64 3.61
CA GLY A 333 -6.97 -12.48 5.04
C GLY A 333 -6.16 -13.52 5.84
N PHE A 334 -6.40 -13.60 7.14
CA PHE A 334 -5.88 -14.69 7.98
C PHE A 334 -6.46 -16.04 7.54
N GLY A 335 -5.66 -16.86 6.86
CA GLY A 335 -6.01 -18.13 6.25
C GLY A 335 -6.99 -19.01 7.03
N SER A 336 -7.81 -19.67 6.26
CA SER A 336 -8.77 -20.78 6.45
C SER A 336 -9.74 -20.77 7.64
N SER A 337 -11.00 -20.83 7.28
CA SER A 337 -12.11 -21.63 7.86
C SER A 337 -12.65 -21.36 9.26
N ASN A 338 -12.38 -20.27 9.94
CA ASN A 338 -13.11 -19.94 11.15
C ASN A 338 -13.97 -18.68 10.95
N ASN A 339 -15.30 -18.85 11.00
CA ASN A 339 -16.36 -17.83 10.86
C ASN A 339 -16.27 -16.60 11.81
N ASN A 340 -15.14 -16.39 12.48
CA ASN A 340 -14.95 -15.35 13.48
C ASN A 340 -13.76 -14.42 13.18
N ARG A 341 -13.34 -14.29 11.91
CA ARG A 341 -12.18 -13.52 11.49
C ARG A 341 -12.52 -12.42 10.46
N GLY A 342 -13.72 -11.83 10.58
CA GLY A 342 -14.13 -10.74 9.69
C GLY A 342 -13.27 -9.50 9.84
N VAL A 343 -13.23 -8.69 8.80
CA VAL A 343 -12.65 -7.36 8.80
C VAL A 343 -13.70 -6.37 9.28
N TYR A 344 -13.35 -5.52 10.24
CA TYR A 344 -14.26 -4.52 10.79
C TYR A 344 -13.97 -3.12 10.29
N SER A 345 -12.70 -2.78 10.10
CA SER A 345 -12.27 -1.48 9.63
C SER A 345 -11.04 -1.61 8.73
N ILE A 346 -10.92 -0.71 7.80
CA ILE A 346 -9.77 -0.55 6.89
C ILE A 346 -9.41 0.92 6.82
N SER A 347 -8.13 1.21 6.51
CA SER A 347 -7.71 2.57 6.23
C SER A 347 -6.47 2.59 5.35
N PHE A 348 -6.51 3.38 4.27
CA PHE A 348 -5.37 3.62 3.39
C PHE A 348 -4.39 4.62 3.98
N ASP A 349 -3.10 4.44 3.68
CA ASP A 349 -2.13 5.52 3.86
C ASP A 349 -2.34 6.62 2.79
N SER A 350 -1.67 7.75 2.98
CA SER A 350 -1.83 8.92 2.09
C SER A 350 -1.37 8.69 0.65
N GLU A 351 -0.54 7.68 0.43
CA GLU A 351 -0.02 7.33 -0.90
C GLU A 351 -0.89 6.27 -1.61
N GLY A 352 -1.83 5.64 -0.90
CA GLY A 352 -2.63 4.53 -1.41
C GLY A 352 -1.86 3.22 -1.61
N GLU A 353 -0.67 3.14 -1.02
CA GLU A 353 0.23 2.01 -1.16
C GLU A 353 0.08 0.96 -0.06
N LYS A 354 -0.40 1.39 1.11
CA LYS A 354 -0.58 0.55 2.29
C LYS A 354 -2.02 0.63 2.78
N LEU A 355 -2.55 -0.49 3.18
CA LEU A 355 -3.87 -0.60 3.78
C LEU A 355 -3.74 -1.20 5.18
N ALA A 356 -4.08 -0.44 6.20
CA ALA A 356 -4.24 -0.94 7.56
C ALA A 356 -5.58 -1.66 7.68
N ILE A 357 -5.61 -2.78 8.39
CA ILE A 357 -6.76 -3.66 8.50
C ILE A 357 -7.04 -3.99 9.96
N GLY A 358 -8.23 -3.66 10.40
CA GLY A 358 -8.74 -3.97 11.73
C GLY A 358 -9.60 -5.24 11.73
N TRP A 359 -9.19 -6.23 12.51
CA TRP A 359 -9.84 -7.53 12.56
C TRP A 359 -10.83 -7.66 13.71
N ARG A 360 -11.89 -8.41 13.49
CA ARG A 360 -12.93 -8.71 14.49
C ARG A 360 -12.39 -9.26 15.81
N ARG A 361 -11.21 -9.90 15.80
CA ARG A 361 -10.56 -10.45 17.00
C ARG A 361 -9.61 -9.48 17.70
N GLY A 362 -9.57 -8.24 17.29
CA GLY A 362 -8.74 -7.22 17.90
C GLY A 362 -7.30 -7.17 17.40
N TYR A 363 -7.01 -7.82 16.28
CA TYR A 363 -5.70 -7.74 15.63
C TYR A 363 -5.68 -6.64 14.59
N VAL A 364 -4.49 -6.15 14.31
CA VAL A 364 -4.19 -5.22 13.24
C VAL A 364 -3.22 -5.87 12.27
N SER A 365 -3.34 -5.59 10.99
CA SER A 365 -2.37 -5.99 9.97
C SER A 365 -2.23 -4.92 8.90
N ILE A 366 -1.12 -4.92 8.19
CA ILE A 366 -0.87 -4.07 7.04
C ILE A 366 -0.85 -4.92 5.78
N GLN A 367 -1.57 -4.48 4.76
CA GLN A 367 -1.50 -5.00 3.41
C GLN A 367 -0.80 -3.96 2.53
N MET A 368 0.17 -4.38 1.75
CA MET A 368 0.87 -3.51 0.81
C MET A 368 0.42 -3.80 -0.61
N SER A 369 0.20 -2.77 -1.39
CA SER A 369 -0.04 -2.88 -2.82
C SER A 369 1.16 -3.55 -3.51
N PRO A 370 0.95 -4.35 -4.57
CA PRO A 370 2.06 -4.97 -5.28
C PRO A 370 3.01 -3.97 -5.94
N ASP A 371 2.57 -2.75 -6.17
CA ASP A 371 3.38 -1.69 -6.77
C ASP A 371 4.03 -0.78 -5.74
N ALA A 372 3.58 -0.84 -4.49
CA ALA A 372 4.17 -0.14 -3.35
C ALA A 372 5.56 -0.66 -2.95
N TYR A 373 5.98 -1.79 -3.48
CA TYR A 373 7.27 -2.39 -3.16
C TYR A 373 7.88 -3.07 -4.38
N ILE A 374 9.20 -3.02 -4.44
CA ILE A 374 9.99 -3.72 -5.45
C ILE A 374 10.07 -5.20 -5.07
N ARG A 375 9.52 -6.06 -5.91
CA ARG A 375 9.59 -7.51 -5.72
C ARG A 375 10.91 -8.04 -6.25
N MET A 376 11.76 -8.49 -5.35
CA MET A 376 13.05 -9.08 -5.68
C MET A 376 13.08 -10.56 -5.30
N HIS A 377 13.50 -11.39 -6.22
CA HIS A 377 13.78 -12.80 -5.99
C HIS A 377 15.25 -13.06 -6.22
N GLY A 378 15.84 -13.94 -5.46
CA GLY A 378 17.22 -14.26 -5.65
C GLY A 378 17.74 -15.35 -4.72
N GLU A 379 19.04 -15.57 -4.83
CA GLU A 379 19.72 -16.61 -4.08
C GLU A 379 19.98 -16.20 -2.62
N HIS A 380 20.08 -17.18 -1.73
CA HIS A 380 20.07 -16.97 -0.28
C HIS A 380 21.04 -15.87 0.22
N TYR A 381 22.26 -15.82 -0.30
CA TYR A 381 23.22 -14.84 0.22
C TYR A 381 23.03 -13.41 -0.35
N THR A 382 22.30 -13.24 -1.42
CA THR A 382 21.91 -11.89 -1.90
C THR A 382 20.89 -11.25 -0.96
N ALA A 383 20.14 -12.03 -0.18
CA ALA A 383 19.27 -11.54 0.88
C ALA A 383 20.05 -10.78 1.97
N LEU A 384 21.30 -11.18 2.24
CA LEU A 384 22.16 -10.46 3.18
C LEU A 384 22.58 -9.08 2.68
N MET A 385 22.71 -8.92 1.35
CA MET A 385 23.00 -7.62 0.74
C MET A 385 21.78 -6.70 0.81
N GLU A 386 20.59 -7.24 0.56
CA GLU A 386 19.33 -6.52 0.72
C GLU A 386 19.14 -6.07 2.16
N ASP A 387 19.36 -6.96 3.13
CA ASP A 387 19.22 -6.64 4.54
C ASP A 387 20.23 -5.53 4.98
N ARG A 388 21.45 -5.56 4.45
CA ARG A 388 22.44 -4.50 4.64
C ARG A 388 22.03 -3.19 4.01
N TRP A 389 21.45 -3.24 2.82
CA TRP A 389 20.95 -2.06 2.14
C TRP A 389 19.79 -1.43 2.93
N ARG A 390 18.83 -2.24 3.39
CA ARG A 390 17.73 -1.80 4.26
C ARG A 390 18.22 -1.08 5.52
N GLN A 391 19.23 -1.61 6.16
CA GLN A 391 19.85 -0.98 7.34
C GLN A 391 20.52 0.36 7.01
N SER A 392 21.05 0.52 5.80
CA SER A 392 21.77 1.73 5.38
C SER A 392 20.85 2.83 4.84
N PHE A 393 19.68 2.47 4.35
CA PHE A 393 18.70 3.37 3.72
C PHE A 393 17.29 3.10 4.23
N PRO A 394 17.00 3.36 5.50
CA PRO A 394 15.73 2.97 6.12
C PRO A 394 14.49 3.59 5.46
N THR A 395 14.62 4.79 4.91
CA THR A 395 13.48 5.49 4.28
C THR A 395 13.12 4.97 2.88
N SER A 396 14.05 4.31 2.19
CA SER A 396 13.83 3.76 0.84
C SER A 396 13.56 2.25 0.83
N THR A 397 13.75 1.58 1.96
CA THR A 397 13.76 0.12 2.03
C THR A 397 12.44 -0.49 2.47
N GLU A 398 11.49 0.31 2.90
CA GLU A 398 10.13 -0.15 3.18
C GLU A 398 9.48 -0.72 1.92
N SER A 399 9.85 -0.21 0.75
CA SER A 399 9.31 -0.60 -0.55
C SER A 399 10.00 -1.81 -1.21
N VAL A 400 10.96 -2.46 -0.58
CA VAL A 400 11.65 -3.62 -1.17
C VAL A 400 11.31 -4.89 -0.42
N ARG A 401 10.83 -5.90 -1.15
CA ARG A 401 10.57 -7.24 -0.62
C ARG A 401 11.41 -8.25 -1.37
N TYR A 402 12.10 -9.07 -0.63
CA TYR A 402 13.03 -10.06 -1.14
C TYR A 402 12.65 -11.47 -0.71
N TRP A 403 12.56 -12.37 -1.67
CA TRP A 403 12.37 -13.79 -1.42
C TRP A 403 13.64 -14.55 -1.81
N SER A 404 14.28 -15.17 -0.82
CA SER A 404 15.47 -15.96 -1.07
C SER A 404 15.13 -17.41 -1.40
N PHE A 405 15.94 -17.99 -2.26
CA PHE A 405 15.85 -19.39 -2.62
C PHE A 405 17.14 -20.10 -2.26
N ASP A 406 17.01 -21.32 -1.75
CA ASP A 406 18.16 -22.18 -1.41
C ASP A 406 18.74 -22.88 -2.65
N ARG A 407 18.35 -22.48 -3.84
CA ARG A 407 18.85 -23.02 -5.11
C ARG A 407 19.33 -21.92 -6.04
N VAL A 408 20.18 -22.28 -6.96
CA VAL A 408 20.56 -21.38 -8.05
C VAL A 408 19.35 -21.07 -8.92
N MET A 409 19.08 -19.80 -9.14
CA MET A 409 18.03 -19.38 -10.05
C MET A 409 18.45 -19.59 -11.49
N THR A 410 17.61 -20.28 -12.25
CA THR A 410 17.78 -20.37 -13.69
C THR A 410 17.13 -19.16 -14.38
N THR A 411 17.44 -18.94 -15.64
CA THR A 411 16.81 -17.88 -16.43
C THR A 411 15.31 -18.10 -16.57
N VAL A 412 14.89 -19.36 -16.73
CA VAL A 412 13.46 -19.75 -16.77
C VAL A 412 12.75 -19.35 -15.48
N ASP A 413 13.40 -19.55 -14.35
CA ASP A 413 12.86 -19.15 -13.05
C ASP A 413 12.54 -17.65 -12.95
N VAL A 414 13.32 -16.80 -13.59
CA VAL A 414 13.09 -15.36 -13.60
C VAL A 414 11.95 -14.97 -14.55
N CYS A 415 11.83 -15.67 -15.67
CA CYS A 415 10.90 -15.33 -16.76
C CYS A 415 9.53 -15.98 -16.59
N ASP A 416 9.47 -17.15 -15.98
CA ASP A 416 8.23 -17.89 -15.76
C ASP A 416 7.72 -17.67 -14.36
N SER A 417 6.97 -16.59 -14.21
CA SER A 417 6.41 -16.18 -12.92
C SER A 417 5.41 -17.17 -12.34
N LYS A 418 4.86 -18.07 -13.15
CA LYS A 418 3.84 -19.03 -12.68
C LYS A 418 4.45 -20.10 -11.80
N ASP A 419 5.67 -20.51 -12.07
CA ASP A 419 6.36 -21.54 -11.29
C ASP A 419 6.80 -21.01 -9.91
N TYR A 420 6.85 -19.69 -9.73
CA TYR A 420 7.17 -19.02 -8.46
C TYR A 420 5.98 -18.72 -7.59
N ILE A 421 4.76 -18.80 -8.10
CA ILE A 421 3.53 -18.57 -7.36
C ILE A 421 3.47 -19.42 -6.07
N GLY A 422 3.95 -20.65 -6.13
CA GLY A 422 4.03 -21.53 -4.97
C GLY A 422 5.12 -21.18 -3.95
N SER A 423 6.07 -20.32 -4.30
CA SER A 423 7.21 -19.93 -3.45
C SER A 423 7.08 -18.53 -2.89
N SER A 424 6.34 -17.66 -3.55
CA SER A 424 5.99 -16.33 -3.06
C SER A 424 4.80 -16.41 -2.12
N PRO A 425 4.80 -15.71 -0.98
CA PRO A 425 3.68 -15.72 -0.05
C PRO A 425 2.34 -15.35 -0.67
N ASN A 426 2.32 -14.53 -1.71
CA ASN A 426 1.11 -13.98 -2.32
C ASN A 426 0.99 -14.24 -3.83
N GLY A 427 1.83 -15.10 -4.39
CA GLY A 427 1.77 -15.41 -5.82
C GLY A 427 2.16 -14.28 -6.77
N ALA A 428 2.74 -13.20 -6.26
CA ALA A 428 3.17 -12.07 -7.08
C ALA A 428 4.41 -12.41 -7.90
N SER A 429 4.41 -12.03 -9.17
CA SER A 429 5.58 -12.18 -10.03
C SER A 429 6.73 -11.29 -9.59
N PRO A 430 8.00 -11.74 -9.69
CA PRO A 430 9.13 -10.88 -9.39
C PRO A 430 9.24 -9.76 -10.42
N GLN A 431 9.51 -8.55 -9.95
CA GLN A 431 9.88 -7.42 -10.82
C GLN A 431 11.38 -7.46 -11.13
N TYR A 432 12.16 -7.92 -10.17
CA TYR A 432 13.61 -8.03 -10.25
C TYR A 432 14.05 -9.40 -9.75
N ALA A 433 15.04 -9.96 -10.42
CA ALA A 433 15.71 -11.14 -9.95
C ALA A 433 17.20 -10.86 -9.79
N VAL A 434 17.76 -11.30 -8.68
CA VAL A 434 19.18 -11.14 -8.38
C VAL A 434 19.87 -12.47 -8.62
N LYS A 435 20.85 -12.47 -9.51
CA LYS A 435 21.61 -13.63 -9.91
C LYS A 435 23.10 -13.32 -9.85
N ASN A 436 23.91 -14.32 -9.54
CA ASN A 436 25.36 -14.19 -9.41
C ASN A 436 26.15 -14.33 -10.71
N SER A 437 25.49 -14.79 -11.75
CA SER A 437 26.10 -14.94 -13.09
C SER A 437 25.25 -14.25 -14.13
N SER A 438 25.87 -13.83 -15.24
CA SER A 438 25.13 -13.28 -16.37
C SER A 438 24.21 -14.32 -17.02
N TYR A 439 23.14 -13.85 -17.64
CA TYR A 439 22.28 -14.71 -18.43
C TYR A 439 22.98 -15.17 -19.70
N SER A 440 22.75 -16.42 -20.07
CA SER A 440 23.11 -16.88 -21.40
C SER A 440 22.21 -16.25 -22.46
N ASP A 441 22.70 -16.07 -23.68
CA ASP A 441 21.90 -15.53 -24.80
C ASP A 441 20.60 -16.32 -25.05
N SER A 442 20.66 -17.65 -24.84
CA SER A 442 19.47 -18.51 -24.95
C SER A 442 18.42 -18.21 -23.88
N GLY A 443 18.86 -17.93 -22.64
CA GLY A 443 17.96 -17.60 -21.56
C GLY A 443 17.28 -16.25 -21.74
N LEU A 444 17.99 -15.25 -22.25
CA LEU A 444 17.37 -13.95 -22.60
C LEU A 444 16.36 -14.10 -23.74
N TRP A 445 16.57 -15.05 -24.62
CA TRP A 445 15.62 -15.36 -25.71
C TRP A 445 14.32 -15.95 -25.17
N ASP A 446 14.40 -16.87 -24.23
CA ASP A 446 13.22 -17.48 -23.59
C ASP A 446 12.37 -16.45 -22.88
N CYS A 447 12.97 -15.50 -22.17
CA CYS A 447 12.27 -14.39 -21.54
C CYS A 447 11.57 -13.45 -22.52
N LYS A 448 12.15 -13.20 -23.68
CA LYS A 448 11.55 -12.34 -24.72
C LYS A 448 10.26 -12.89 -25.30
N ASN A 449 10.03 -14.18 -25.18
CA ASN A 449 8.84 -14.83 -25.71
C ASN A 449 7.68 -14.87 -24.70
N THR A 450 7.92 -14.55 -23.43
CA THR A 450 6.91 -14.68 -22.41
C THR A 450 6.18 -13.38 -22.10
N GLU A 451 6.82 -12.34 -21.72
CA GLU A 451 6.22 -10.99 -21.59
C GLU A 451 7.30 -9.97 -21.20
N GLY A 452 7.56 -9.03 -22.09
CA GLY A 452 8.43 -7.90 -21.79
C GLY A 452 9.93 -8.13 -22.09
N GLN A 453 10.71 -7.08 -21.94
CA GLN A 453 12.15 -7.09 -22.12
C GLN A 453 12.83 -7.25 -20.77
N ILE A 454 13.76 -8.20 -20.67
CA ILE A 454 14.65 -8.29 -19.52
C ILE A 454 15.84 -7.38 -19.75
N LEU A 455 16.07 -6.49 -18.79
CA LEU A 455 17.26 -5.67 -18.70
C LEU A 455 18.20 -6.25 -17.65
N GLU A 456 19.38 -6.72 -18.07
CA GLU A 456 20.43 -7.13 -17.16
C GLU A 456 21.24 -5.91 -16.71
N ILE A 457 21.23 -5.64 -15.40
CA ILE A 457 21.98 -4.54 -14.81
C ILE A 457 23.03 -5.13 -13.86
N PRO A 458 24.32 -5.12 -14.21
CA PRO A 458 25.37 -5.52 -13.28
C PRO A 458 25.51 -4.45 -12.19
N TYR A 459 25.20 -4.79 -10.95
CA TYR A 459 25.20 -3.84 -9.82
C TYR A 459 26.34 -4.08 -8.82
N GLY A 460 27.06 -5.19 -8.90
CA GLY A 460 28.16 -5.50 -8.00
C GLY A 460 28.87 -6.79 -8.35
N ARG A 461 29.90 -7.07 -7.58
CA ARG A 461 30.62 -8.35 -7.60
C ARG A 461 30.60 -8.93 -6.21
N THR A 462 30.26 -10.20 -6.07
CA THR A 462 30.36 -10.90 -4.79
C THR A 462 31.80 -11.34 -4.58
N PRO A 463 32.47 -10.88 -3.53
CA PRO A 463 33.82 -11.37 -3.26
C PRO A 463 33.74 -12.84 -2.83
N GLY A 464 34.46 -13.71 -3.51
CA GLY A 464 34.76 -15.03 -3.01
C GLY A 464 35.83 -14.93 -1.91
N ALA A 465 35.65 -15.62 -0.82
CA ALA A 465 36.67 -15.71 0.24
C ALA A 465 37.03 -17.17 0.49
N LEU A 466 38.30 -17.47 0.37
CA LEU A 466 38.85 -18.73 0.89
C LEU A 466 39.16 -18.51 2.38
N MET A 467 38.64 -19.39 3.21
CA MET A 467 38.86 -19.32 4.67
C MET A 467 39.77 -20.47 5.10
N VAL A 468 40.72 -20.13 5.97
CA VAL A 468 41.56 -21.10 6.62
C VAL A 468 41.28 -21.09 8.14
N LYS A 469 41.65 -22.18 8.81
CA LYS A 469 41.43 -22.28 10.26
C LYS A 469 42.32 -21.27 10.98
N PRO A 470 41.77 -20.39 11.82
CA PRO A 470 42.54 -19.43 12.61
C PRO A 470 43.57 -20.12 13.48
N GLY A 471 44.80 -19.57 13.55
CA GLY A 471 45.91 -20.10 14.29
C GLY A 471 46.60 -21.34 13.66
N SER A 472 46.23 -21.66 12.40
CA SER A 472 46.87 -22.80 11.69
C SER A 472 48.18 -22.40 11.03
N SER A 473 49.01 -23.41 10.71
CA SER A 473 50.21 -23.22 9.90
C SER A 473 49.89 -22.73 8.49
N THR A 474 48.71 -23.07 7.96
CA THR A 474 48.21 -22.59 6.69
C THR A 474 47.93 -21.09 6.73
N GLU A 475 47.31 -20.57 7.78
CA GLU A 475 47.11 -19.12 7.95
C GLU A 475 48.46 -18.39 7.97
N THR A 476 49.42 -18.90 8.77
CA THR A 476 50.77 -18.35 8.84
C THR A 476 51.47 -18.38 7.47
N CYS A 477 51.25 -19.44 6.68
CA CYS A 477 51.78 -19.57 5.32
C CYS A 477 51.21 -18.48 4.42
N ILE A 478 49.86 -18.33 4.35
CA ILE A 478 49.18 -17.35 3.52
C ILE A 478 49.58 -15.91 3.90
N ASP A 479 49.73 -15.64 5.20
CA ASP A 479 50.19 -14.33 5.67
C ASP A 479 51.65 -14.07 5.25
N THR A 480 52.51 -15.10 5.29
CA THR A 480 53.91 -14.99 4.90
C THR A 480 54.08 -14.68 3.43
N ILE A 481 53.26 -15.27 2.54
CA ILE A 481 53.30 -15.02 1.10
C ILE A 481 52.50 -13.77 0.70
N GLY A 482 51.86 -13.10 1.64
CA GLY A 482 51.11 -11.86 1.40
C GLY A 482 49.74 -12.06 0.72
N GLY A 483 49.13 -13.23 0.90
CA GLY A 483 47.89 -13.65 0.30
C GLY A 483 48.06 -14.49 -0.96
N LEU A 484 46.93 -15.00 -1.47
CA LEU A 484 46.92 -15.82 -2.68
C LEU A 484 46.57 -14.97 -3.93
N SER A 485 47.34 -15.10 -4.99
CA SER A 485 46.99 -14.56 -6.29
C SER A 485 45.82 -15.33 -6.90
N MET A 486 45.12 -14.72 -7.86
CA MET A 486 44.03 -15.39 -8.58
C MET A 486 44.50 -16.68 -9.28
N GLY A 487 45.69 -16.71 -9.80
CA GLY A 487 46.28 -17.91 -10.39
C GLY A 487 46.46 -19.03 -9.35
N GLN A 488 46.91 -18.69 -8.14
CA GLN A 488 47.05 -19.65 -7.04
C GLN A 488 45.69 -20.16 -6.53
N VAL A 489 44.72 -19.28 -6.40
CA VAL A 489 43.36 -19.69 -6.04
C VAL A 489 42.81 -20.65 -7.09
N ARG A 490 43.00 -20.37 -8.37
CA ARG A 490 42.54 -21.22 -9.46
C ARG A 490 43.23 -22.59 -9.46
N TRP A 491 44.53 -22.61 -9.24
CA TRP A 491 45.27 -23.85 -9.06
C TRP A 491 44.77 -24.71 -7.90
N ILE A 492 44.58 -24.07 -6.73
CA ILE A 492 44.06 -24.74 -5.53
C ILE A 492 42.65 -25.31 -5.77
N VAL A 493 41.77 -24.54 -6.32
CA VAL A 493 40.36 -24.93 -6.47
C VAL A 493 40.14 -25.97 -7.55
N SER A 494 40.93 -25.91 -8.62
CA SER A 494 40.82 -26.87 -9.73
C SER A 494 41.57 -28.18 -9.51
N GLY A 495 42.53 -28.20 -8.60
CA GLY A 495 43.49 -29.31 -8.52
C GLY A 495 44.25 -29.55 -9.81
N SER A 496 44.31 -28.53 -10.68
CA SER A 496 44.72 -28.65 -12.06
C SER A 496 46.26 -28.59 -12.19
N ASN A 497 46.78 -29.40 -13.05
CA ASN A 497 48.19 -29.35 -13.39
C ASN A 497 48.52 -28.17 -14.30
N LYS A 498 49.82 -27.92 -14.50
CA LYS A 498 50.36 -26.87 -15.35
C LYS A 498 49.75 -26.82 -16.75
N ALA A 499 49.55 -27.98 -17.39
CA ALA A 499 49.06 -28.05 -18.76
C ALA A 499 47.63 -27.56 -18.86
N THR A 500 46.80 -27.79 -17.87
CA THR A 500 45.41 -27.35 -17.82
C THR A 500 45.32 -25.85 -17.60
N LEU A 501 46.05 -25.29 -16.66
CA LEU A 501 45.94 -23.87 -16.34
C LEU A 501 46.67 -22.93 -17.30
N THR A 502 47.68 -23.42 -18.02
CA THR A 502 48.44 -22.63 -19.00
C THR A 502 48.05 -22.92 -20.43
N GLY A 503 47.00 -23.73 -20.66
CA GLY A 503 46.50 -24.09 -21.96
C GLY A 503 45.91 -22.92 -22.76
N PRO A 504 45.71 -23.08 -24.07
CA PRO A 504 45.13 -22.07 -24.91
C PRO A 504 43.69 -21.71 -24.44
N GLY A 505 43.44 -20.44 -24.25
CA GLY A 505 42.12 -19.95 -23.86
C GLY A 505 41.88 -19.78 -22.34
N GLU A 506 42.79 -20.28 -21.51
CA GLU A 506 42.61 -20.22 -20.07
C GLU A 506 43.15 -18.91 -19.45
N MET A 507 44.46 -18.77 -19.29
CA MET A 507 45.09 -17.54 -18.82
C MET A 507 46.26 -17.16 -19.72
N PRO A 508 46.05 -16.38 -20.79
CA PRO A 508 47.13 -15.99 -21.69
C PRO A 508 48.22 -15.24 -20.92
N GLY A 509 49.44 -15.76 -21.01
CA GLY A 509 50.60 -15.15 -20.37
C GLY A 509 50.84 -15.54 -18.89
N LEU A 510 50.06 -16.50 -18.35
CA LEU A 510 50.34 -17.03 -17.04
C LEU A 510 51.72 -17.78 -17.01
N VAL A 511 52.59 -17.33 -16.13
CA VAL A 511 53.89 -17.99 -15.88
C VAL A 511 53.71 -18.95 -14.72
N TRP A 512 53.82 -20.26 -14.98
CA TRP A 512 53.62 -21.32 -13.97
C TRP A 512 54.45 -21.11 -12.71
N SER A 513 55.71 -20.77 -12.84
CA SER A 513 56.57 -20.49 -11.69
C SER A 513 56.15 -19.24 -10.86
N SER A 514 55.24 -18.44 -11.34
CA SER A 514 54.64 -17.38 -10.53
C SER A 514 53.37 -17.82 -9.80
N VAL A 515 52.78 -18.94 -10.20
CA VAL A 515 51.62 -19.54 -9.56
C VAL A 515 52.09 -20.54 -8.48
N VAL A 516 52.94 -21.45 -8.89
CA VAL A 516 53.52 -22.51 -8.03
C VAL A 516 55.03 -22.44 -8.13
N PRO A 517 55.66 -21.55 -7.36
CA PRO A 517 57.08 -21.29 -7.48
C PRO A 517 57.98 -22.46 -7.05
N ASN A 518 57.48 -23.35 -6.21
CA ASN A 518 58.22 -24.46 -5.64
C ASN A 518 57.66 -25.86 -6.02
N ASP A 519 56.90 -25.94 -7.13
CA ASP A 519 56.35 -27.18 -7.67
C ASP A 519 57.45 -28.23 -7.81
N ASP A 520 57.36 -29.32 -7.07
CA ASP A 520 58.29 -30.44 -7.14
C ASP A 520 57.92 -31.51 -8.20
N ALA A 521 56.84 -31.26 -8.93
CA ALA A 521 56.32 -32.05 -10.05
C ALA A 521 55.86 -33.48 -9.64
N ASP A 522 55.55 -33.70 -8.37
CA ASP A 522 55.03 -34.98 -7.90
C ASP A 522 53.54 -35.21 -8.20
N GLY A 523 52.83 -34.15 -8.61
CA GLY A 523 51.41 -34.16 -9.00
C GLY A 523 50.46 -34.02 -7.82
N ILE A 524 50.95 -33.74 -6.62
CA ILE A 524 50.16 -33.42 -5.45
C ILE A 524 50.12 -31.90 -5.28
N VAL A 525 49.01 -31.36 -4.86
CA VAL A 525 48.82 -29.90 -4.58
C VAL A 525 49.05 -29.66 -3.11
N GLU A 526 50.21 -29.11 -2.78
CA GLU A 526 50.63 -28.91 -1.39
C GLU A 526 50.92 -27.44 -1.08
N TRP A 527 50.77 -27.05 0.20
CA TRP A 527 51.05 -25.68 0.63
C TRP A 527 52.54 -25.30 0.42
N LYS A 528 53.48 -26.25 0.59
CA LYS A 528 54.90 -26.01 0.33
C LYS A 528 55.23 -25.60 -1.08
N ASP A 529 54.36 -25.96 -2.08
CA ASP A 529 54.53 -25.58 -3.46
C ASP A 529 54.40 -24.07 -3.69
N LEU A 530 53.72 -23.38 -2.79
CA LEU A 530 53.57 -21.93 -2.81
C LEU A 530 54.83 -21.25 -2.23
N ASP A 531 55.34 -21.75 -1.11
CA ASP A 531 56.55 -21.24 -0.45
C ASP A 531 57.14 -22.31 0.45
N PRO A 532 58.50 -22.44 0.51
CA PRO A 532 59.16 -23.43 1.36
C PRO A 532 58.90 -23.28 2.87
N SER A 533 58.43 -22.12 3.32
CA SER A 533 58.01 -21.89 4.70
C SER A 533 56.64 -22.42 5.04
N CYS A 534 55.88 -22.81 4.03
CA CYS A 534 54.54 -23.36 4.19
C CYS A 534 54.55 -24.83 4.59
N PRO A 535 53.44 -25.34 5.15
CA PRO A 535 53.38 -26.74 5.58
C PRO A 535 53.58 -27.73 4.41
N ASP A 536 54.29 -28.79 4.64
CA ASP A 536 54.40 -29.93 3.73
C ASP A 536 53.17 -30.83 3.90
N THR A 537 52.03 -30.34 3.40
CA THR A 537 50.74 -31.01 3.54
C THR A 537 49.87 -30.70 2.33
N GLU A 538 49.13 -31.71 1.88
CA GLU A 538 48.15 -31.59 0.77
C GLU A 538 47.08 -30.53 1.08
N ILE A 539 46.73 -29.77 0.07
CA ILE A 539 45.66 -28.78 0.15
C ILE A 539 44.31 -29.49 -0.04
N VAL A 540 43.54 -29.58 1.03
CA VAL A 540 42.22 -30.17 1.03
C VAL A 540 41.18 -29.08 1.12
N LEU A 541 40.38 -28.94 0.07
CA LEU A 541 39.25 -28.02 0.05
C LEU A 541 38.01 -28.66 0.66
N ALA A 542 37.50 -28.03 1.69
CA ALA A 542 36.19 -28.36 2.24
C ALA A 542 35.17 -27.37 1.70
N HIS A 543 34.24 -27.87 0.93
CA HIS A 543 33.11 -27.07 0.46
C HIS A 543 31.78 -27.59 1.00
N ARG A 544 30.77 -26.74 0.99
CA ARG A 544 29.43 -27.12 1.39
C ARG A 544 28.86 -28.11 0.39
N TRP A 545 28.39 -29.25 0.89
CA TRP A 545 27.72 -30.24 0.04
C TRP A 545 26.40 -29.63 -0.47
N GLU A 546 26.25 -29.49 -1.76
CA GLU A 546 25.05 -29.19 -2.54
C GLU A 546 25.35 -28.20 -3.69
N ASN A 547 24.57 -28.26 -4.76
CA ASN A 547 24.57 -27.30 -5.89
C ASN A 547 24.09 -25.91 -5.42
N ARG A 548 24.92 -25.21 -4.66
CA ARG A 548 24.64 -23.84 -4.23
C ARG A 548 25.39 -22.84 -5.10
N SER A 549 24.83 -21.63 -5.16
CA SER A 549 25.36 -20.52 -5.93
C SER A 549 26.81 -20.17 -5.64
N ASP A 550 27.25 -20.34 -4.39
CA ASP A 550 28.62 -20.10 -3.96
C ASP A 550 29.62 -21.04 -4.65
N ILE A 551 29.27 -22.31 -4.82
CA ILE A 551 30.11 -23.29 -5.54
C ILE A 551 30.15 -22.98 -7.03
N ARG A 552 29.01 -22.67 -7.65
CA ARG A 552 28.97 -22.30 -9.08
C ARG A 552 29.74 -21.03 -9.37
N ILE A 553 29.75 -20.04 -8.46
CA ILE A 553 30.58 -18.85 -8.60
C ILE A 553 32.06 -19.21 -8.63
N LEU A 554 32.49 -20.10 -7.74
CA LEU A 554 33.87 -20.61 -7.77
C LEU A 554 34.18 -21.33 -9.09
N GLU A 555 33.29 -22.21 -9.55
CA GLU A 555 33.42 -22.89 -10.82
C GLU A 555 33.43 -21.92 -12.03
N GLU A 556 32.52 -20.97 -12.09
CA GLU A 556 32.38 -20.03 -13.22
C GLU A 556 33.42 -18.89 -13.18
N THR A 557 33.94 -18.51 -12.02
CA THR A 557 34.84 -17.36 -11.86
C THR A 557 36.29 -17.78 -11.75
N VAL A 558 36.57 -18.94 -11.21
CA VAL A 558 37.91 -19.42 -10.87
C VAL A 558 38.36 -20.52 -11.83
N LEU A 559 37.47 -21.41 -12.25
CA LEU A 559 37.72 -22.46 -13.25
C LEU A 559 37.33 -22.01 -14.64
#